data_fe42362ac6f262eb923acc8b03b459f3
#
_entry.id   fe42362ac6f262eb923acc8b03b459f3
#
_cell.length_a   1.000
_cell.length_b   1.000
_cell.length_c   1.000
_cell.angle_alpha   90.00
_cell.angle_beta   90.00
_cell.angle_gamma   90.00
#
_symmetry.space_group_name_H-M   'P 1'
#
loop_
_entity.id
_entity.type
_entity.pdbx_description
1 polymer ?
#
loop_
_entity_poly.entity_id
_entity_poly.type
_entity_poly.pdbx_seq_one_letter_code
_entity_poly.pdbx_strand_id
1 'polypeptide(L)'
;MRRWARALVMTLSVLSLAVWCGSCALANADDEIWILIDDNDSTLDIYRGDTRIEHFEPVALGRGGTARVRQRGSRMTPTGEFHINRINRDSKFNIFLGLDYPKLDTAREAMRAGLMSPTEYADFQDAYYRDGAPPQDTVLGGYIGIHGLGSSDPEIHRRFNWTEGCVAVTNDQIEKLTRLVSIGTRVVIRGDDDAPIAALHDKPQVDSRTLTD
;
A
#
# COMPACT_ATOMS: atom_id res chain seq x y z
N MET A 1 -53.44 52.89 57.17
CA MET A 1 -52.09 52.80 56.67
C MET A 1 -51.65 51.39 56.59
N ARG A 2 -51.77 50.74 55.41
CA ARG A 2 -51.41 49.32 55.21
C ARG A 2 -50.33 49.26 54.14
N ARG A 3 -49.12 48.81 54.52
CA ARG A 3 -47.94 48.66 53.63
C ARG A 3 -48.02 47.25 53.00
N TRP A 4 -48.09 47.19 51.70
CA TRP A 4 -48.03 45.94 50.93
C TRP A 4 -46.56 45.62 50.61
N ALA A 5 -46.10 44.50 51.18
CA ALA A 5 -44.80 43.92 50.79
C ALA A 5 -44.98 43.07 49.53
N ARG A 6 -44.24 43.43 48.46
CA ARG A 6 -44.13 42.64 47.24
C ARG A 6 -43.04 41.62 47.41
N ALA A 7 -43.45 40.33 47.43
CA ALA A 7 -42.53 39.22 47.38
C ALA A 7 -42.03 39.03 45.91
N LEU A 8 -40.74 39.11 45.73
CA LEU A 8 -40.06 38.82 44.45
C LEU A 8 -39.78 37.32 44.37
N VAL A 9 -40.46 36.59 43.50
CA VAL A 9 -40.19 35.18 43.19
C VAL A 9 -39.11 35.15 42.14
N MET A 10 -37.88 34.76 42.54
CA MET A 10 -36.78 34.46 41.62
C MET A 10 -36.97 33.01 41.13
N THR A 11 -37.31 32.84 39.85
CA THR A 11 -37.28 31.58 39.18
C THR A 11 -35.84 31.30 38.69
N LEU A 12 -35.18 30.33 39.35
CA LEU A 12 -33.91 29.78 38.84
C LEU A 12 -34.21 28.89 37.64
N SER A 13 -33.83 29.35 36.45
CA SER A 13 -33.77 28.53 35.26
C SER A 13 -32.47 27.73 35.27
N VAL A 14 -32.57 26.41 35.55
CA VAL A 14 -31.45 25.47 35.41
C VAL A 14 -31.28 25.15 33.95
N LEU A 15 -30.23 25.74 33.35
CA LEU A 15 -29.80 25.43 31.96
C LEU A 15 -29.04 24.10 31.99
N SER A 16 -29.72 23.02 31.62
CA SER A 16 -29.09 21.71 31.44
C SER A 16 -28.25 21.74 30.16
N LEU A 17 -26.93 21.89 30.31
CA LEU A 17 -25.97 21.63 29.22
C LEU A 17 -25.94 20.12 28.97
N ALA A 18 -26.62 19.65 27.93
CA ALA A 18 -26.44 18.31 27.42
C ALA A 18 -25.05 18.25 26.74
N VAL A 19 -24.07 17.69 27.46
CA VAL A 19 -22.77 17.32 26.87
C VAL A 19 -23.02 16.15 25.92
N TRP A 20 -23.12 16.48 24.63
CA TRP A 20 -23.14 15.45 23.58
C TRP A 20 -21.73 14.88 23.48
N CYS A 21 -21.46 13.84 24.25
CA CYS A 21 -20.26 13.03 24.12
C CYS A 21 -20.39 12.28 22.80
N GLY A 22 -19.82 12.87 21.73
CA GLY A 22 -19.63 12.17 20.47
C GLY A 22 -18.76 10.95 20.74
N SER A 23 -19.36 9.75 20.74
CA SER A 23 -18.60 8.51 20.73
C SER A 23 -17.76 8.49 19.45
N CYS A 24 -16.50 8.94 19.53
CA CYS A 24 -15.50 8.50 18.56
C CYS A 24 -15.42 6.98 18.74
N ALA A 25 -16.05 6.24 17.82
CA ALA A 25 -15.80 4.82 17.69
C ALA A 25 -14.32 4.68 17.38
N LEU A 26 -13.53 4.33 18.39
CA LEU A 26 -12.18 3.80 18.18
C LEU A 26 -12.42 2.51 17.39
N ALA A 27 -12.01 2.50 16.12
CA ALA A 27 -11.96 1.27 15.35
C ALA A 27 -11.12 0.30 16.17
N ASN A 28 -11.75 -0.79 16.64
CA ASN A 28 -11.04 -1.82 17.37
C ASN A 28 -9.98 -2.39 16.45
N ALA A 29 -8.72 -2.40 16.89
CA ALA A 29 -7.62 -3.04 16.16
C ALA A 29 -7.93 -4.51 15.84
N ASP A 30 -8.81 -5.15 16.64
CA ASP A 30 -9.26 -6.53 16.46
C ASP A 30 -10.14 -6.74 15.22
N ASP A 31 -10.70 -5.67 14.60
CA ASP A 31 -11.57 -5.75 13.43
C ASP A 31 -10.89 -5.26 12.13
N GLU A 32 -9.66 -4.75 12.20
CA GLU A 32 -8.93 -4.27 11.04
C GLU A 32 -8.69 -5.40 10.03
N ILE A 33 -9.10 -5.20 8.77
CA ILE A 33 -8.70 -6.08 7.67
C ILE A 33 -7.37 -5.59 7.13
N TRP A 34 -6.39 -6.50 7.05
CA TRP A 34 -5.09 -6.21 6.47
C TRP A 34 -4.51 -7.42 5.73
N ILE A 35 -3.50 -7.18 4.90
CA ILE A 35 -2.90 -8.18 4.02
C ILE A 35 -1.42 -8.35 4.42
N LEU A 36 -0.98 -9.60 4.50
CA LEU A 36 0.42 -9.98 4.54
C LEU A 36 0.78 -10.72 3.25
N ILE A 37 1.82 -10.25 2.56
CA ILE A 37 2.42 -10.92 1.42
C ILE A 37 3.82 -11.34 1.85
N ASP A 38 4.14 -12.61 1.71
CA ASP A 38 5.44 -13.18 2.07
C ASP A 38 6.10 -13.79 0.83
N ASP A 39 7.26 -13.22 0.43
CA ASP A 39 8.02 -13.68 -0.74
C ASP A 39 8.67 -15.05 -0.49
N ASN A 40 9.10 -15.31 0.76
CA ASN A 40 9.79 -16.56 1.09
C ASN A 40 8.87 -17.78 0.93
N ASP A 41 7.60 -17.60 1.30
CA ASP A 41 6.59 -18.67 1.21
C ASP A 41 5.74 -18.56 -0.06
N SER A 42 5.87 -17.47 -0.84
CA SER A 42 5.06 -17.14 -2.02
C SER A 42 3.56 -17.15 -1.70
N THR A 43 3.18 -16.49 -0.58
CA THR A 43 1.81 -16.46 -0.06
C THR A 43 1.25 -15.05 0.08
N LEU A 44 -0.09 -14.97 0.10
CA LEU A 44 -0.84 -13.79 0.49
C LEU A 44 -1.90 -14.20 1.51
N ASP A 45 -1.76 -13.70 2.71
CA ASP A 45 -2.68 -13.92 3.81
C ASP A 45 -3.53 -12.67 4.08
N ILE A 46 -4.82 -12.87 4.35
CA ILE A 46 -5.74 -11.81 4.75
C ILE A 46 -6.09 -12.03 6.21
N TYR A 47 -5.92 -11.00 7.01
CA TYR A 47 -6.21 -11.01 8.44
C TYR A 47 -7.38 -10.10 8.78
N ARG A 48 -8.07 -10.47 9.85
CA ARG A 48 -8.95 -9.60 10.61
C ARG A 48 -8.40 -9.51 12.03
N GLY A 49 -7.89 -8.34 12.44
CA GLY A 49 -7.04 -8.26 13.63
C GLY A 49 -5.89 -9.25 13.53
N ASP A 50 -5.77 -10.16 14.49
CA ASP A 50 -4.76 -11.21 14.53
C ASP A 50 -5.21 -12.54 13.90
N THR A 51 -6.46 -12.63 13.44
CA THR A 51 -7.02 -13.87 12.90
C THR A 51 -6.86 -13.90 11.39
N ARG A 52 -6.13 -14.90 10.85
CA ARG A 52 -6.08 -15.16 9.41
C ARG A 52 -7.42 -15.69 8.92
N ILE A 53 -8.07 -14.98 8.00
CA ILE A 53 -9.39 -15.32 7.44
C ILE A 53 -9.31 -15.90 6.03
N GLU A 54 -8.21 -15.65 5.30
CA GLU A 54 -7.97 -16.19 3.97
C GLU A 54 -6.48 -16.42 3.73
N HIS A 55 -6.20 -17.38 2.84
CA HIS A 55 -4.85 -17.75 2.42
C HIS A 55 -4.83 -18.01 0.92
N PHE A 56 -3.92 -17.38 0.20
CA PHE A 56 -3.71 -17.56 -1.23
C PHE A 56 -2.29 -18.02 -1.52
N GLU A 57 -2.19 -19.07 -2.32
CA GLU A 57 -0.95 -19.62 -2.85
C GLU A 57 -1.20 -20.31 -4.22
N PRO A 58 -0.24 -20.36 -5.12
CA PRO A 58 0.98 -19.55 -5.08
C PRO A 58 0.70 -18.10 -5.44
N VAL A 59 1.57 -17.20 -4.98
CA VAL A 59 1.59 -15.79 -5.35
C VAL A 59 2.87 -15.53 -6.15
N ALA A 60 2.79 -14.78 -7.24
CA ALA A 60 3.99 -14.42 -8.01
C ALA A 60 4.32 -12.93 -7.80
N LEU A 61 5.60 -12.66 -7.56
CA LEU A 61 6.14 -11.33 -7.35
C LEU A 61 6.96 -10.86 -8.57
N GLY A 62 7.71 -9.80 -8.39
CA GLY A 62 8.65 -9.31 -9.39
C GLY A 62 9.73 -10.32 -9.71
N ARG A 63 10.03 -10.53 -10.99
CA ARG A 63 11.08 -11.49 -11.40
C ARG A 63 12.49 -11.06 -11.03
N GLY A 64 12.67 -9.85 -10.50
CA GLY A 64 13.91 -9.38 -9.88
C GLY A 64 14.04 -9.72 -8.39
N GLY A 65 13.02 -10.38 -7.79
CA GLY A 65 12.91 -10.60 -6.35
C GLY A 65 12.26 -9.43 -5.63
N THR A 66 12.62 -9.25 -4.37
CA THR A 66 12.12 -8.18 -3.50
C THR A 66 13.23 -7.23 -3.07
N ALA A 67 12.91 -6.00 -2.72
CA ALA A 67 13.82 -5.05 -2.11
C ALA A 67 13.05 -3.92 -1.42
N ARG A 68 13.58 -3.41 -0.31
CA ARG A 68 12.99 -2.28 0.40
C ARG A 68 12.96 -1.01 -0.48
N VAL A 69 14.04 -0.75 -1.19
CA VAL A 69 14.12 0.32 -2.19
C VAL A 69 14.43 -0.30 -3.55
N ARG A 70 13.56 -0.08 -4.51
CA ARG A 70 13.75 -0.55 -5.89
C ARG A 70 14.01 0.61 -6.85
N GLN A 71 14.62 0.33 -7.97
CA GLN A 71 14.69 1.24 -9.12
C GLN A 71 13.71 0.81 -10.21
N ARG A 72 13.28 1.78 -11.03
CA ARG A 72 12.52 1.50 -12.25
C ARG A 72 13.32 0.54 -13.14
N GLY A 73 12.66 -0.50 -13.64
CA GLY A 73 13.30 -1.51 -14.49
C GLY A 73 14.02 -2.63 -13.72
N SER A 74 14.23 -2.53 -12.40
CA SER A 74 14.80 -3.61 -11.59
C SER A 74 13.91 -4.87 -11.53
N ARG A 75 12.61 -4.71 -11.82
CA ARG A 75 11.60 -5.77 -11.74
C ARG A 75 11.44 -6.37 -10.35
N MET A 76 11.86 -5.64 -9.33
CA MET A 76 11.72 -6.06 -7.94
C MET A 76 10.38 -5.60 -7.37
N THR A 77 9.78 -6.38 -6.48
CA THR A 77 8.64 -5.97 -5.67
C THR A 77 9.15 -5.19 -4.46
N PRO A 78 8.62 -4.00 -4.15
CA PRO A 78 9.02 -3.28 -2.96
C PRO A 78 8.52 -3.99 -1.70
N THR A 79 9.39 -4.11 -0.67
CA THR A 79 9.03 -4.57 0.67
C THR A 79 8.66 -3.39 1.56
N GLY A 80 7.88 -3.66 2.61
CA GLY A 80 7.45 -2.66 3.58
C GLY A 80 5.93 -2.64 3.78
N GLU A 81 5.46 -1.56 4.38
CA GLU A 81 4.04 -1.35 4.64
C GLU A 81 3.46 -0.33 3.67
N PHE A 82 2.34 -0.68 3.05
CA PHE A 82 1.62 0.10 2.06
C PHE A 82 0.12 0.11 2.38
N HIS A 83 -0.63 0.91 1.63
CA HIS A 83 -2.10 0.91 1.68
C HIS A 83 -2.66 0.83 0.25
N ILE A 84 -3.79 0.17 0.11
CA ILE A 84 -4.54 0.19 -1.15
C ILE A 84 -5.01 1.62 -1.39
N ASN A 85 -4.57 2.24 -2.47
CA ASN A 85 -4.96 3.61 -2.83
C ASN A 85 -5.91 3.68 -4.04
N ARG A 86 -6.07 2.58 -4.77
CA ARG A 86 -6.92 2.51 -5.96
C ARG A 86 -7.43 1.09 -6.21
N ILE A 87 -8.67 0.98 -6.66
CA ILE A 87 -9.27 -0.27 -7.14
C ILE A 87 -9.71 -0.05 -8.59
N ASN A 88 -9.06 -0.74 -9.54
CA ASN A 88 -9.43 -0.72 -10.95
C ASN A 88 -10.01 -2.08 -11.34
N ARG A 89 -11.30 -2.13 -11.64
CA ARG A 89 -12.03 -3.34 -12.04
C ARG A 89 -11.99 -3.60 -13.55
N ASP A 90 -11.53 -2.63 -14.33
CA ASP A 90 -11.41 -2.71 -15.80
C ASP A 90 -9.92 -2.87 -16.21
N SER A 91 -9.17 -3.64 -15.44
CA SER A 91 -7.75 -3.89 -15.70
C SER A 91 -7.58 -5.04 -16.70
N LYS A 92 -6.56 -4.95 -17.58
CA LYS A 92 -6.12 -6.07 -18.41
C LYS A 92 -5.73 -7.32 -17.59
N PHE A 93 -5.50 -7.16 -16.31
CA PHE A 93 -5.18 -8.23 -15.34
C PHE A 93 -6.42 -8.68 -14.54
N ASN A 94 -7.63 -8.53 -15.07
CA ASN A 94 -8.91 -8.68 -14.39
C ASN A 94 -9.16 -7.51 -13.43
N ILE A 95 -8.61 -7.53 -12.22
CA ILE A 95 -8.70 -6.44 -11.24
C ILE A 95 -7.28 -6.03 -10.83
N PHE A 96 -7.09 -4.73 -10.58
CA PHE A 96 -5.84 -4.17 -10.08
C PHE A 96 -6.11 -3.32 -8.83
N LEU A 97 -5.47 -3.70 -7.73
CA LEU A 97 -5.46 -2.98 -6.45
C LEU A 97 -4.13 -2.23 -6.36
N GLY A 98 -4.15 -0.92 -6.62
CA GLY A 98 -2.96 -0.07 -6.56
C GLY A 98 -2.52 0.17 -5.12
N LEU A 99 -1.21 0.18 -4.89
CA LEU A 99 -0.59 0.53 -3.61
C LEU A 99 -0.06 1.96 -3.63
N ASP A 100 0.06 2.58 -2.46
CA ASP A 100 0.57 3.94 -2.24
C ASP A 100 2.12 4.01 -2.37
N TYR A 101 2.68 3.23 -3.31
CA TYR A 101 4.09 3.23 -3.67
C TYR A 101 4.38 4.23 -4.82
N PRO A 102 5.56 4.91 -4.82
CA PRO A 102 6.57 4.97 -3.75
C PRO A 102 6.17 5.95 -2.64
N LYS A 103 6.53 5.65 -1.39
CA LYS A 103 6.24 6.50 -0.24
C LYS A 103 7.35 7.54 0.01
N LEU A 104 7.06 8.58 0.80
CA LEU A 104 8.04 9.62 1.13
C LEU A 104 9.27 9.08 1.88
N ASP A 105 9.08 8.08 2.75
CA ASP A 105 10.18 7.41 3.45
C ASP A 105 11.05 6.62 2.49
N THR A 106 10.44 5.87 1.56
CA THR A 106 11.15 5.14 0.50
C THR A 106 11.95 6.09 -0.40
N ALA A 107 11.37 7.22 -0.82
CA ALA A 107 12.07 8.22 -1.63
C ALA A 107 13.25 8.85 -0.86
N ARG A 108 13.07 9.13 0.44
CA ARG A 108 14.14 9.64 1.30
C ARG A 108 15.28 8.63 1.48
N GLU A 109 14.94 7.36 1.64
CA GLU A 109 15.93 6.29 1.73
C GLU A 109 16.70 6.14 0.42
N ALA A 110 16.01 6.16 -0.71
CA ALA A 110 16.62 6.15 -2.04
C ALA A 110 17.59 7.33 -2.26
N MET A 111 17.20 8.53 -1.83
CA MET A 111 18.08 9.70 -1.90
C MET A 111 19.35 9.49 -1.04
N ARG A 112 19.20 9.01 0.18
CA ARG A 112 20.36 8.72 1.07
C ARG A 112 21.28 7.65 0.49
N ALA A 113 20.70 6.70 -0.24
CA ALA A 113 21.45 5.64 -0.91
C ALA A 113 22.05 6.06 -2.27
N GLY A 114 21.84 7.30 -2.70
CA GLY A 114 22.33 7.80 -3.99
C GLY A 114 21.56 7.28 -5.22
N LEU A 115 20.41 6.60 -5.01
CA LEU A 115 19.54 6.10 -6.09
C LEU A 115 18.61 7.19 -6.64
N MET A 116 18.45 8.27 -5.91
CA MET A 116 17.66 9.46 -6.26
C MET A 116 18.50 10.69 -5.89
N SER A 117 18.60 11.64 -6.80
CA SER A 117 19.29 12.90 -6.52
C SER A 117 18.49 13.77 -5.54
N PRO A 118 19.12 14.73 -4.83
CA PRO A 118 18.41 15.67 -3.97
C PRO A 118 17.33 16.48 -4.71
N THR A 119 17.59 16.84 -5.98
CA THR A 119 16.60 17.56 -6.81
C THR A 119 15.40 16.68 -7.13
N GLU A 120 15.60 15.44 -7.58
CA GLU A 120 14.51 14.49 -7.82
C GLU A 120 13.69 14.21 -6.57
N TYR A 121 14.35 14.17 -5.40
CA TYR A 121 13.65 14.01 -4.12
C TYR A 121 12.79 15.24 -3.78
N ALA A 122 13.30 16.46 -4.03
CA ALA A 122 12.52 17.69 -3.82
C ALA A 122 11.29 17.71 -4.76
N ASP A 123 11.48 17.42 -6.05
CA ASP A 123 10.40 17.35 -7.03
C ASP A 123 9.35 16.27 -6.63
N PHE A 124 9.82 15.14 -6.12
CA PHE A 124 8.96 14.08 -5.59
C PHE A 124 8.11 14.57 -4.42
N GLN A 125 8.72 15.27 -3.44
CA GLN A 125 8.01 15.81 -2.30
C GLN A 125 6.96 16.84 -2.72
N ASP A 126 7.33 17.77 -3.61
CA ASP A 126 6.42 18.80 -4.11
C ASP A 126 5.22 18.18 -4.84
N ALA A 127 5.45 17.17 -5.67
CA ALA A 127 4.37 16.44 -6.35
C ALA A 127 3.49 15.68 -5.36
N TYR A 128 4.09 14.99 -4.39
CA TYR A 128 3.37 14.24 -3.38
C TYR A 128 2.43 15.12 -2.56
N TYR A 129 2.91 16.29 -2.09
CA TYR A 129 2.09 17.20 -1.28
C TYR A 129 1.06 17.97 -2.12
N ARG A 130 1.37 18.29 -3.36
CA ARG A 130 0.44 18.97 -4.27
C ARG A 130 -0.74 18.09 -4.64
N ASP A 131 -0.47 16.81 -4.96
CA ASP A 131 -1.44 15.90 -5.56
C ASP A 131 -2.12 14.99 -4.51
N GLY A 132 -1.60 14.99 -3.25
CA GLY A 132 -2.08 14.12 -2.18
C GLY A 132 -1.86 12.62 -2.45
N ALA A 133 -0.99 12.29 -3.41
CA ALA A 133 -0.72 10.92 -3.85
C ALA A 133 0.74 10.80 -4.34
N PRO A 134 1.34 9.61 -4.24
CA PRO A 134 2.70 9.40 -4.72
C PRO A 134 2.80 9.56 -6.25
N PRO A 135 3.77 10.34 -6.76
CA PRO A 135 4.03 10.40 -8.20
C PRO A 135 4.48 9.03 -8.70
N GLN A 136 3.93 8.62 -9.85
CA GLN A 136 4.09 7.26 -10.38
C GLN A 136 5.20 7.15 -11.44
N ASP A 137 5.69 8.27 -11.95
CA ASP A 137 6.74 8.34 -12.98
C ASP A 137 8.05 8.84 -12.37
N THR A 138 8.68 8.01 -11.54
CA THR A 138 9.89 8.34 -10.79
C THR A 138 11.02 7.35 -11.12
N VAL A 139 12.25 7.65 -10.67
CA VAL A 139 13.39 6.72 -10.73
C VAL A 139 13.16 5.44 -9.93
N LEU A 140 12.24 5.47 -8.96
CA LEU A 140 11.81 4.31 -8.18
C LEU A 140 10.73 3.49 -8.90
N GLY A 141 10.23 4.00 -10.02
CA GLY A 141 9.04 3.47 -10.70
C GLY A 141 7.75 3.90 -10.01
N GLY A 142 6.69 3.19 -10.32
CA GLY A 142 5.34 3.40 -9.80
C GLY A 142 4.43 2.27 -10.25
N TYR A 143 3.11 2.48 -10.12
CA TYR A 143 2.08 1.53 -10.55
C TYR A 143 2.23 0.13 -9.94
N ILE A 144 2.73 0.06 -8.71
CA ILE A 144 2.81 -1.18 -7.94
C ILE A 144 1.43 -1.50 -7.37
N GLY A 145 1.05 -2.78 -7.41
CA GLY A 145 -0.23 -3.23 -6.89
C GLY A 145 -0.34 -4.74 -6.85
N ILE A 146 -1.51 -5.20 -6.39
CA ILE A 146 -1.92 -6.60 -6.41
C ILE A 146 -2.92 -6.77 -7.56
N HIS A 147 -2.76 -7.81 -8.39
CA HIS A 147 -3.63 -7.99 -9.53
C HIS A 147 -3.86 -9.47 -9.88
N GLY A 148 -4.90 -9.75 -10.66
CA GLY A 148 -5.14 -11.07 -11.22
C GLY A 148 -4.21 -11.40 -12.38
N LEU A 149 -4.38 -12.58 -12.95
CA LEU A 149 -3.61 -13.02 -14.12
C LEU A 149 -4.05 -12.32 -15.41
N GLY A 150 -5.34 -11.91 -15.47
CA GLY A 150 -5.94 -11.53 -16.73
C GLY A 150 -5.93 -12.73 -17.70
N SER A 151 -5.23 -12.57 -18.83
CA SER A 151 -5.02 -13.63 -19.83
C SER A 151 -3.64 -14.29 -19.75
N SER A 152 -2.86 -14.03 -18.68
CA SER A 152 -1.53 -14.66 -18.51
C SER A 152 -1.65 -16.14 -18.22
N ASP A 153 -0.60 -16.91 -18.58
CA ASP A 153 -0.58 -18.35 -18.42
C ASP A 153 -0.53 -18.76 -16.93
N PRO A 154 -1.52 -19.53 -16.44
CA PRO A 154 -1.53 -20.02 -15.06
C PRO A 154 -0.37 -20.97 -14.73
N GLU A 155 0.21 -21.67 -15.70
CA GLU A 155 1.38 -22.54 -15.47
C GLU A 155 2.63 -21.74 -15.16
N ILE A 156 2.82 -20.62 -15.85
CA ILE A 156 3.93 -19.69 -15.56
C ILE A 156 3.76 -19.11 -14.16
N HIS A 157 2.52 -18.74 -13.80
CA HIS A 157 2.21 -18.20 -12.48
C HIS A 157 2.54 -19.17 -11.35
N ARG A 158 2.23 -20.46 -11.52
CA ARG A 158 2.51 -21.48 -10.50
C ARG A 158 4.00 -21.76 -10.26
N ARG A 159 4.87 -21.39 -11.21
CA ARG A 159 6.27 -21.84 -11.23
C ARG A 159 7.29 -20.72 -11.09
N PHE A 160 6.92 -19.49 -11.38
CA PHE A 160 7.88 -18.41 -11.51
C PHE A 160 7.32 -17.08 -11.02
N ASN A 161 8.19 -16.26 -10.42
CA ASN A 161 7.98 -14.84 -10.30
C ASN A 161 8.11 -14.22 -11.69
N TRP A 162 7.05 -13.57 -12.21
CA TRP A 162 6.99 -13.14 -13.61
C TRP A 162 6.65 -11.67 -13.79
N THR A 163 6.30 -10.95 -12.71
CA THR A 163 5.85 -9.57 -12.81
C THR A 163 7.02 -8.58 -12.95
N GLU A 164 6.71 -7.34 -13.28
CA GLU A 164 7.67 -6.23 -13.29
C GLU A 164 7.77 -5.53 -11.91
N GLY A 165 7.25 -6.18 -10.86
CA GLY A 165 7.29 -5.71 -9.47
C GLY A 165 5.94 -5.62 -8.78
N CYS A 166 4.84 -5.92 -9.46
CA CYS A 166 3.54 -6.13 -8.83
C CYS A 166 3.47 -7.50 -8.15
N VAL A 167 2.41 -7.71 -7.38
CA VAL A 167 2.04 -9.00 -6.81
C VAL A 167 0.89 -9.58 -7.62
N ALA A 168 1.07 -10.77 -8.19
CA ALA A 168 0.04 -11.44 -8.96
C ALA A 168 -0.57 -12.60 -8.17
N VAL A 169 -1.89 -12.73 -8.25
CA VAL A 169 -2.69 -13.83 -7.74
C VAL A 169 -3.59 -14.34 -8.86
N THR A 170 -4.28 -15.46 -8.70
CA THR A 170 -5.23 -15.92 -9.73
C THR A 170 -6.41 -14.96 -9.89
N ASN A 171 -7.16 -15.07 -11.00
CA ASN A 171 -8.34 -14.23 -11.23
C ASN A 171 -9.41 -14.44 -10.14
N ASP A 172 -9.65 -15.67 -9.72
CA ASP A 172 -10.61 -15.99 -8.65
C ASP A 172 -10.15 -15.40 -7.30
N GLN A 173 -8.84 -15.47 -7.02
CA GLN A 173 -8.26 -14.91 -5.80
C GLN A 173 -8.38 -13.39 -5.75
N ILE A 174 -8.09 -12.66 -6.85
CA ILE A 174 -8.22 -11.20 -6.85
C ILE A 174 -9.68 -10.76 -6.73
N GLU A 175 -10.61 -11.50 -7.31
CA GLU A 175 -12.05 -11.24 -7.13
C GLU A 175 -12.48 -11.47 -5.68
N LYS A 176 -12.01 -12.53 -5.04
CA LYS A 176 -12.26 -12.81 -3.63
C LYS A 176 -11.65 -11.73 -2.73
N LEU A 177 -10.38 -11.38 -2.96
CA LEU A 177 -9.68 -10.33 -2.24
C LEU A 177 -10.43 -8.99 -2.32
N THR A 178 -10.88 -8.60 -3.52
CA THR A 178 -11.57 -7.33 -3.75
C THR A 178 -12.92 -7.22 -3.01
N ARG A 179 -13.52 -8.33 -2.59
CA ARG A 179 -14.73 -8.32 -1.75
C ARG A 179 -14.44 -8.08 -0.26
N LEU A 180 -13.20 -8.33 0.16
CA LEU A 180 -12.78 -8.24 1.57
C LEU A 180 -12.08 -6.93 1.91
N VAL A 181 -11.52 -6.23 0.91
CA VAL A 181 -10.69 -5.05 1.11
C VAL A 181 -11.31 -3.78 0.55
N SER A 182 -10.79 -2.64 0.98
CA SER A 182 -11.19 -1.31 0.51
C SER A 182 -9.97 -0.41 0.32
N ILE A 183 -10.18 0.78 -0.25
CA ILE A 183 -9.16 1.84 -0.21
C ILE A 183 -8.83 2.14 1.25
N GLY A 184 -7.53 2.23 1.55
CA GLY A 184 -7.00 2.38 2.91
C GLY A 184 -6.64 1.05 3.59
N THR A 185 -7.00 -0.12 3.03
CA THR A 185 -6.57 -1.41 3.59
C THR A 185 -5.04 -1.50 3.62
N ARG A 186 -4.48 -1.82 4.78
CA ARG A 186 -3.06 -1.99 5.03
C ARG A 186 -2.54 -3.26 4.35
N VAL A 187 -1.37 -3.15 3.72
CA VAL A 187 -0.68 -4.23 3.01
C VAL A 187 0.77 -4.27 3.46
N VAL A 188 1.20 -5.37 4.03
CA VAL A 188 2.59 -5.62 4.42
C VAL A 188 3.20 -6.59 3.41
N ILE A 189 4.31 -6.21 2.79
CA ILE A 189 5.09 -7.07 1.89
C ILE A 189 6.41 -7.37 2.57
N ARG A 190 6.66 -8.65 2.83
CA ARG A 190 7.92 -9.17 3.38
C ARG A 190 8.70 -9.88 2.29
N GLY A 191 10.01 -9.81 2.38
CA GLY A 191 10.93 -10.48 1.47
C GLY A 191 12.30 -10.61 2.12
N ASP A 192 13.30 -10.94 1.32
CA ASP A 192 14.68 -11.02 1.76
C ASP A 192 15.23 -9.60 1.98
N ASP A 193 14.90 -9.01 3.14
CA ASP A 193 15.24 -7.63 3.51
C ASP A 193 16.75 -7.43 3.72
N ASP A 194 17.54 -8.52 3.76
CA ASP A 194 18.97 -8.50 3.96
C ASP A 194 19.79 -8.25 2.69
N ALA A 195 19.12 -8.09 1.52
CA ALA A 195 19.85 -7.67 0.33
C ALA A 195 20.33 -6.21 0.51
N PRO A 196 21.65 -5.98 0.75
CA PRO A 196 22.14 -4.63 1.02
C PRO A 196 21.87 -3.74 -0.18
N ILE A 197 21.48 -2.47 0.06
CA ILE A 197 21.24 -1.45 -0.98
C ILE A 197 22.43 -1.38 -1.97
N ALA A 198 23.63 -1.70 -1.52
CA ALA A 198 24.83 -1.84 -2.35
C ALA A 198 24.68 -2.87 -3.50
N ALA A 199 23.89 -3.92 -3.34
CA ALA A 199 23.66 -4.90 -4.40
C ALA A 199 22.86 -4.35 -5.58
N LEU A 200 22.16 -3.22 -5.41
CA LEU A 200 21.41 -2.55 -6.48
C LEU A 200 22.34 -1.81 -7.46
N HIS A 201 23.57 -1.48 -7.04
CA HIS A 201 24.55 -0.79 -7.89
C HIS A 201 25.36 -1.73 -8.78
N ASP A 202 25.36 -3.04 -8.49
CA ASP A 202 26.30 -4.01 -9.10
C ASP A 202 25.68 -4.88 -10.19
N LYS A 203 24.47 -4.56 -10.67
CA LYS A 203 23.91 -5.25 -11.86
C LYS A 203 24.49 -4.63 -13.12
N PRO A 204 25.25 -5.40 -13.94
CA PRO A 204 25.76 -4.91 -15.21
C PRO A 204 24.58 -4.44 -16.06
N GLN A 205 24.63 -3.21 -16.54
CA GLN A 205 23.76 -2.76 -17.63
C GLN A 205 23.99 -3.72 -18.79
N VAL A 206 22.98 -4.49 -19.15
CA VAL A 206 23.01 -5.29 -20.37
C VAL A 206 23.06 -4.27 -21.51
N ASP A 207 24.24 -4.11 -22.09
CA ASP A 207 24.45 -3.26 -23.25
C ASP A 207 23.59 -3.81 -24.40
N SER A 208 22.61 -3.02 -24.82
CA SER A 208 21.69 -3.35 -25.89
C SER A 208 22.37 -3.44 -27.26
N ARG A 209 23.72 -3.38 -27.34
CA ARG A 209 24.50 -3.40 -28.55
C ARG A 209 24.98 -4.78 -29.01
N THR A 210 24.69 -5.85 -28.25
CA THR A 210 25.15 -7.22 -28.61
C THR A 210 24.04 -8.11 -29.19
N LEU A 211 22.98 -7.55 -29.76
CA LEU A 211 21.95 -8.31 -30.48
C LEU A 211 21.91 -7.92 -31.99
N THR A 212 23.08 -7.74 -32.61
CA THR A 212 23.20 -7.72 -34.08
C THR A 212 24.39 -8.58 -34.45
N ASP A 213 24.15 -9.88 -34.63
CA ASP A 213 24.77 -10.76 -35.63
C ASP A 213 23.85 -11.98 -35.84
#